data_256b30a90ee2b9fadbab080652b093d8
#
_entry.id   256b30a90ee2b9fadbab080652b093d8
#
_cell.length_a   1.000
_cell.length_b   1.000
_cell.length_c   1.000
_cell.angle_alpha   90.00
_cell.angle_beta   90.00
_cell.angle_gamma   90.00
#
_symmetry.space_group_name_H-M   'P 1'
#
loop_
_entity.id
_entity.type
_entity.pdbx_description
1 polymer ?
#
loop_
_entity_poly.entity_id
_entity_poly.type
_entity_poly.pdbx_seq_one_letter_code
_entity_poly.pdbx_strand_id
1 'polypeptide(L)' 'MQQFTLEYWRDDNWYVGRLVEIPGIFSQGETLEGLKKNIQDAYKMMIEESSSDFVPPKAEKIPVEMNP' A
#
# COMPACT_ATOMS: atom_id res chain seq x y z
N MET A 1 -0.93 1.59 -16.92
CA MET A 1 -1.28 2.21 -15.64
C MET A 1 -2.02 1.19 -14.79
N GLN A 2 -1.51 0.95 -13.62
CA GLN A 2 -2.06 -0.09 -12.77
C GLN A 2 -2.78 0.50 -11.58
N GLN A 3 -3.95 -0.01 -11.29
CA GLN A 3 -4.74 0.45 -10.17
C GLN A 3 -4.89 -0.66 -9.15
N PHE A 4 -4.80 -0.29 -7.90
CA PHE A 4 -5.07 -1.20 -6.81
C PHE A 4 -6.38 -0.84 -6.16
N THR A 5 -6.98 -1.81 -5.52
CA THR A 5 -8.27 -1.63 -4.86
C THR A 5 -8.04 -1.32 -3.39
N LEU A 6 -8.55 -0.20 -2.95
CA LEU A 6 -8.52 0.17 -1.55
C LEU A 6 -9.83 -0.28 -0.91
N GLU A 7 -9.73 -1.21 0.02
CA GLU A 7 -10.86 -1.62 0.83
C GLU A 7 -10.78 -0.89 2.15
N TYR A 8 -11.82 -0.16 2.50
CA TYR A 8 -11.76 0.67 3.69
C TYR A 8 -13.07 0.60 4.48
N TRP A 9 -12.96 0.98 5.74
CA TRP A 9 -14.11 1.08 6.63
C TRP A 9 -13.83 2.15 7.67
N ARG A 10 -14.85 2.49 8.43
CA ARG A 10 -14.72 3.48 9.49
C ARG A 10 -14.62 2.79 10.83
N ASP A 11 -13.69 3.28 11.64
CA ASP A 11 -13.51 2.81 13.01
C ASP A 11 -13.48 4.06 13.88
N ASP A 12 -14.56 4.33 14.59
CA ASP A 12 -14.78 5.58 15.31
C ASP A 12 -14.69 6.75 14.35
N ASN A 13 -13.74 7.65 14.54
CA ASN A 13 -13.58 8.82 13.68
C ASN A 13 -12.50 8.63 12.64
N TRP A 14 -12.04 7.41 12.45
CA TRP A 14 -10.95 7.13 11.53
C TRP A 14 -11.41 6.28 10.37
N TYR A 15 -10.77 6.49 9.24
CA TYR A 15 -10.87 5.56 8.12
C TYR A 15 -9.69 4.63 8.21
N VAL A 16 -9.96 3.35 8.08
CA VAL A 16 -8.93 2.31 8.06
C VAL A 16 -9.04 1.61 6.73
N GLY A 17 -7.90 1.28 6.15
CA GLY A 17 -7.95 0.64 4.84
C GLY A 17 -6.76 -0.23 4.55
N ARG A 18 -6.91 -1.00 3.50
CA ARG A 18 -5.85 -1.88 3.02
C ARG A 18 -5.94 -2.00 1.52
N LEU A 19 -4.83 -2.39 0.91
CA LEU A 19 -4.83 -2.73 -0.50
C LEU A 19 -5.17 -4.21 -0.63
N VAL A 20 -6.21 -4.49 -1.38
CA VAL A 20 -6.70 -5.86 -1.54
C VAL A 20 -5.65 -6.73 -2.22
N GLU A 21 -5.01 -6.19 -3.22
CA GLU A 21 -4.06 -6.94 -4.05
C GLU A 21 -2.70 -7.13 -3.40
N ILE A 22 -2.40 -6.34 -2.39
CA ILE A 22 -1.09 -6.38 -1.76
C ILE A 22 -1.27 -6.60 -0.26
N PRO A 23 -1.21 -7.84 0.19
CA PRO A 23 -1.35 -8.14 1.62
C PRO A 23 -0.26 -7.45 2.42
N GLY A 24 -0.62 -6.94 3.57
CA GLY A 24 0.33 -6.31 4.46
C GLY A 24 0.39 -4.81 4.38
N ILE A 25 -0.28 -4.21 3.40
CA ILE A 25 -0.33 -2.77 3.32
C ILE A 25 -1.62 -2.26 3.94
N PHE A 26 -1.48 -1.65 5.11
CA PHE A 26 -2.58 -1.06 5.86
C PHE A 26 -2.27 0.38 6.16
N SER A 27 -3.30 1.18 6.35
CA SER A 27 -3.11 2.51 6.88
C SER A 27 -4.41 3.03 7.44
N GLN A 28 -4.35 4.23 7.98
CA GLN A 28 -5.51 4.91 8.52
C GLN A 28 -5.38 6.39 8.30
N GLY A 29 -6.48 7.09 8.40
CA GLY A 29 -6.48 8.53 8.26
C GLY A 29 -7.79 9.11 8.76
N GLU A 30 -7.77 10.39 9.07
CA GLU A 30 -8.97 11.07 9.53
C GLU A 30 -9.94 11.33 8.40
N THR A 31 -9.45 11.37 7.18
CA THR A 31 -10.26 11.56 5.99
C THR A 31 -9.92 10.47 4.99
N LEU A 32 -10.82 10.29 4.03
CA LEU A 32 -10.56 9.31 2.98
C LEU A 32 -9.35 9.70 2.14
N GLU A 33 -9.20 10.99 1.86
CA GLU A 33 -8.03 11.46 1.12
C GLU A 33 -6.75 11.22 1.89
N GLY A 34 -6.78 11.45 3.20
CA GLY A 34 -5.63 11.17 4.04
C GLY A 34 -5.29 9.69 4.05
N LEU A 35 -6.31 8.85 4.10
CA LEU A 35 -6.09 7.41 4.03
C LEU A 35 -5.42 7.01 2.72
N LYS A 36 -5.91 7.55 1.61
CA LYS A 36 -5.32 7.24 0.30
C LYS A 36 -3.85 7.64 0.25
N LYS A 37 -3.55 8.81 0.75
CA LYS A 37 -2.16 9.29 0.75
C LYS A 37 -1.29 8.39 1.61
N ASN A 38 -1.79 8.02 2.77
CA ASN A 38 -1.03 7.17 3.69
C ASN A 38 -0.83 5.77 3.10
N ILE A 39 -1.80 5.26 2.37
CA ILE A 39 -1.65 3.98 1.69
C ILE A 39 -0.56 4.06 0.62
N GLN A 40 -0.53 5.16 -0.12
CA GLN A 40 0.51 5.35 -1.13
C GLN A 40 1.90 5.41 -0.50
N ASP A 41 2.00 6.10 0.63
CA ASP A 41 3.27 6.18 1.34
C ASP A 41 3.70 4.81 1.86
N ALA A 42 2.76 4.05 2.41
CA ALA A 42 3.05 2.71 2.89
C ALA A 42 3.54 1.80 1.75
N TYR A 43 2.92 1.95 0.59
CA TYR A 43 3.33 1.18 -0.57
C TYR A 43 4.77 1.51 -0.99
N LYS A 44 5.08 2.80 -1.02
CA LYS A 44 6.45 3.23 -1.35
C LYS A 44 7.45 2.70 -0.36
N MET A 45 7.13 2.79 0.92
CA MET A 45 8.03 2.31 1.96
C MET A 45 8.26 0.81 1.86
N MET A 46 7.22 0.07 1.56
CA MET A 46 7.33 -1.36 1.41
C MET A 46 8.27 -1.73 0.26
N ILE A 47 8.13 -1.04 -0.85
CA ILE A 47 8.97 -1.30 -2.01
C ILE A 47 10.43 -0.96 -1.70
N GLU A 48 10.66 0.17 -1.06
CA GLU A 48 12.01 0.59 -0.71
C GLU A 48 12.67 -0.40 0.25
N GLU A 49 11.93 -0.85 1.25
CA GLU A 49 12.45 -1.82 2.19
C GLU A 49 12.74 -3.15 1.51
N SER A 50 11.86 -3.57 0.63
CA SER A 50 12.05 -4.82 -0.10
C SER A 50 13.31 -4.79 -0.94
N SER A 51 13.64 -3.63 -1.50
CA SER A 51 14.81 -3.51 -2.34
C SER A 51 16.11 -3.51 -1.54
N SER A 52 16.04 -3.15 -0.27
CA SER A 52 17.24 -3.09 0.58
C SER A 52 17.36 -4.28 1.50
N ASP A 53 16.30 -5.05 1.67
CA ASP A 53 16.28 -6.18 2.59
C ASP A 53 16.57 -7.49 1.88
N PHE A 54 16.42 -8.56 2.61
CA PHE A 54 16.66 -9.89 2.10
C PHE A 54 15.67 -10.24 0.99
N VAL A 55 16.19 -10.58 -0.16
CA VAL A 55 15.39 -11.02 -1.30
C VAL A 55 15.82 -12.43 -1.65
N PRO A 56 14.90 -13.39 -1.63
CA PRO A 56 15.26 -14.76 -1.98
C PRO A 56 15.82 -14.86 -3.38
N PRO A 57 16.76 -15.77 -3.63
CA PRO A 57 17.30 -15.95 -4.98
C PRO A 57 16.27 -16.30 -6.03
N LYS A 58 15.15 -16.88 -5.60
CA LYS A 58 14.08 -17.26 -6.51
C LYS A 58 13.14 -16.14 -6.85
N ALA A 59 13.30 -14.99 -6.19
CA ALA A 59 12.37 -13.89 -6.38
C ALA A 59 12.41 -13.41 -7.83
N GLU A 60 11.24 -13.18 -8.37
CA GLU A 60 11.10 -12.63 -9.70
C GLU A 60 10.65 -11.18 -9.60
N LYS A 61 11.03 -10.40 -10.57
CA LYS A 61 10.69 -9.00 -10.61
C LYS A 61 9.83 -8.71 -11.83
N ILE A 62 8.72 -8.07 -11.59
CA ILE A 62 7.87 -7.61 -12.67
C ILE A 62 7.59 -6.13 -12.44
N PRO A 63 7.49 -5.36 -13.50
CA PRO A 63 7.18 -3.94 -13.35
C PRO A 63 5.72 -3.76 -12.97
N VAL A 64 5.51 -2.89 -12.01
CA VAL A 64 4.16 -2.54 -11.58
C VAL A 64 4.10 -1.02 -11.54
N GLU A 65 3.20 -0.44 -12.29
CA GLU A 65 3.04 0.99 -12.30
C GLU A 65 2.01 1.40 -11.27
N MET A 66 2.37 2.42 -10.51
CA MET A 66 1.45 3.02 -9.55
C MET A 66 1.27 4.48 -9.91
N ASN A 67 0.04 4.91 -9.90
CA ASN A 67 -0.23 6.33 -10.04
C ASN A 67 0.04 7.01 -8.72
N PRO A 68 0.88 8.04 -8.72
CA PRO A 68 1.13 8.81 -7.51
C PRO A 68 -0.09 9.56 -7.04
#